data_31d38a4107997b878147882ef88b3a7a
#
_entry.id   31d38a4107997b878147882ef88b3a7a
#
_cell.length_a   1.000
_cell.length_b   1.000
_cell.length_c   1.000
_cell.angle_alpha   90.00
_cell.angle_beta   90.00
_cell.angle_gamma   90.00
#
_symmetry.space_group_name_H-M   'P 1'
#
loop_
_entity.id
_entity.type
_entity.pdbx_description
1 polymer ?
#
loop_
_entity_poly.entity_id
_entity_poly.type
_entity_poly.pdbx_seq_one_letter_code
_entity_poly.pdbx_strand_id
1 'polypeptide(L)'
;MQRLKSETRPHHERTEAQVRLMDADLTPTAYRRHLEALHGFYVPLEARLAGLGLEVVPGLSIHARWKVPLLKEDLRALGHDAASLERLPHCAVLPSLAGVPEALGCLYVLEGSTLGGQLILRHLRRHFDGVSLGDFSFFRAYGDEVGPRWRAFGDAVNQASVVATEGTFDARVVTGAQDTFDAFADWLRQEQAPASVSA
;
A
#
# COMPACT_ATOMS: atom_id res chain seq x y z
N MET A 1 -12.39 -10.72 -8.69
CA MET A 1 -12.38 -9.25 -8.43
C MET A 1 -13.67 -8.73 -7.78
N GLN A 2 -14.88 -9.05 -8.27
CA GLN A 2 -16.13 -8.54 -7.69
C GLN A 2 -16.35 -8.99 -6.23
N ARG A 3 -16.07 -10.26 -5.94
CA ARG A 3 -16.08 -10.84 -4.60
C ARG A 3 -15.11 -10.13 -3.65
N LEU A 4 -13.86 -9.90 -4.07
CA LEU A 4 -12.88 -9.12 -3.31
C LEU A 4 -13.43 -7.76 -2.92
N LYS A 5 -13.96 -6.99 -3.88
CA LYS A 5 -14.52 -5.66 -3.62
C LYS A 5 -15.65 -5.69 -2.58
N SER A 6 -16.56 -6.66 -2.66
CA SER A 6 -17.69 -6.73 -1.74
C SER A 6 -17.28 -7.18 -0.33
N GLU A 7 -16.42 -8.20 -0.23
CA GLU A 7 -16.05 -8.78 1.06
C GLU A 7 -14.97 -7.99 1.81
N THR A 8 -14.21 -7.11 1.11
CA THR A 8 -13.22 -6.24 1.75
C THR A 8 -13.73 -4.84 2.04
N ARG A 9 -14.94 -4.48 1.61
CA ARG A 9 -15.47 -3.12 1.75
C ARG A 9 -15.43 -2.57 3.18
N PRO A 10 -15.86 -3.29 4.24
CA PRO A 10 -15.80 -2.77 5.61
C PRO A 10 -14.35 -2.51 6.08
N HIS A 11 -13.39 -3.34 5.64
CA HIS A 11 -11.97 -3.20 5.96
C HIS A 11 -11.36 -1.98 5.26
N HIS A 12 -11.72 -1.78 3.99
CA HIS A 12 -11.32 -0.61 3.20
C HIS A 12 -11.81 0.70 3.86
N GLU A 13 -13.10 0.78 4.22
CA GLU A 13 -13.69 1.96 4.87
C GLU A 13 -13.00 2.27 6.21
N ARG A 14 -12.66 1.26 7.02
CA ARG A 14 -11.88 1.44 8.26
C ARG A 14 -10.48 1.98 8.01
N THR A 15 -9.82 1.50 6.97
CA THR A 15 -8.48 1.95 6.60
C THR A 15 -8.50 3.39 6.08
N GLU A 16 -9.47 3.73 5.21
CA GLU A 16 -9.63 5.10 4.71
C GLU A 16 -9.84 6.11 5.84
N ALA A 17 -10.57 5.73 6.90
CA ALA A 17 -10.79 6.59 8.06
C ALA A 17 -9.49 6.94 8.83
N GLN A 18 -8.40 6.19 8.65
CA GLN A 18 -7.08 6.49 9.22
C GLN A 18 -6.23 7.40 8.32
N VAL A 19 -6.61 7.58 7.05
CA VAL A 19 -5.82 8.36 6.08
C VAL A 19 -6.28 9.83 6.11
N ARG A 20 -5.49 10.69 6.74
CA ARG A 20 -5.80 12.12 6.96
C ARG A 20 -5.20 13.06 5.91
N LEU A 21 -4.81 12.53 4.76
CA LEU A 21 -4.16 13.32 3.69
C LEU A 21 -5.08 14.29 2.94
N MET A 22 -6.39 14.16 3.15
CA MET A 22 -7.40 15.05 2.55
C MET A 22 -7.85 16.17 3.50
N ASP A 23 -7.30 16.23 4.72
CA ASP A 23 -7.66 17.22 5.72
C ASP A 23 -7.21 18.63 5.27
N ALA A 24 -8.04 19.64 5.54
CA ALA A 24 -7.76 21.02 5.13
C ALA A 24 -6.57 21.65 5.89
N ASP A 25 -6.25 21.11 7.05
CA ASP A 25 -5.15 21.55 7.93
C ASP A 25 -3.88 20.67 7.81
N LEU A 26 -3.79 19.86 6.73
CA LEU A 26 -2.64 19.01 6.49
C LEU A 26 -1.35 19.84 6.39
N THR A 27 -0.38 19.55 7.25
CA THR A 27 0.92 20.22 7.25
C THR A 27 1.98 19.40 6.49
N PRO A 28 3.08 20.02 5.98
CA PRO A 28 4.20 19.29 5.40
C PRO A 28 4.80 18.25 6.36
N THR A 29 4.81 18.55 7.66
CA THR A 29 5.27 17.60 8.69
C THR A 29 4.34 16.40 8.83
N ALA A 30 3.02 16.61 8.82
CA ALA A 30 2.04 15.53 8.86
C ALA A 30 2.12 14.66 7.59
N TYR A 31 2.28 15.28 6.43
CA TYR A 31 2.52 14.58 5.16
C TYR A 31 3.77 13.69 5.24
N ARG A 32 4.91 14.25 5.69
CA ARG A 32 6.16 13.48 5.85
C ARG A 32 5.98 12.29 6.79
N ARG A 33 5.37 12.48 7.96
CA ARG A 33 5.09 11.39 8.92
C ARG A 33 4.23 10.29 8.30
N HIS A 34 3.26 10.66 7.47
CA HIS A 34 2.44 9.68 6.77
C HIS A 34 3.27 8.85 5.77
N LEU A 35 4.20 9.47 5.02
CA LEU A 35 5.12 8.73 4.15
C LEU A 35 6.10 7.85 4.93
N GLU A 36 6.59 8.30 6.10
CA GLU A 36 7.41 7.49 7.00
C GLU A 36 6.64 6.23 7.46
N ALA A 37 5.37 6.38 7.84
CA ALA A 37 4.51 5.27 8.21
C ALA A 37 4.25 4.31 7.02
N LEU A 38 3.99 4.84 5.81
CA LEU A 38 3.89 4.02 4.60
C LEU A 38 5.19 3.25 4.35
N HIS A 39 6.36 3.89 4.45
CA HIS A 39 7.65 3.23 4.29
C HIS A 39 7.82 2.08 5.30
N GLY A 40 7.48 2.33 6.56
CA GLY A 40 7.55 1.33 7.63
C GLY A 40 6.66 0.10 7.40
N PHE A 41 5.54 0.26 6.70
CA PHE A 41 4.67 -0.87 6.33
C PHE A 41 5.14 -1.58 5.05
N TYR A 42 5.45 -0.81 4.00
CA TYR A 42 5.77 -1.36 2.68
C TYR A 42 7.11 -2.09 2.62
N VAL A 43 8.15 -1.60 3.33
CA VAL A 43 9.48 -2.22 3.27
C VAL A 43 9.48 -3.69 3.70
N PRO A 44 9.02 -4.05 4.91
CA PRO A 44 8.99 -5.44 5.33
C PRO A 44 7.95 -6.27 4.56
N LEU A 45 6.84 -5.66 4.10
CA LEU A 45 5.80 -6.35 3.35
C LEU A 45 6.27 -6.74 1.94
N GLU A 46 6.89 -5.82 1.18
CA GLU A 46 7.44 -6.12 -0.15
C GLU A 46 8.57 -7.14 -0.09
N ALA A 47 9.42 -7.06 0.95
CA ALA A 47 10.46 -8.07 1.18
C ALA A 47 9.86 -9.48 1.39
N ARG A 48 8.75 -9.57 2.14
CA ARG A 48 8.06 -10.84 2.35
C ARG A 48 7.37 -11.35 1.08
N LEU A 49 6.70 -10.47 0.33
CA LEU A 49 6.06 -10.80 -0.94
C LEU A 49 7.06 -11.31 -1.98
N ALA A 50 8.26 -10.74 -2.03
CA ALA A 50 9.33 -11.16 -2.94
C ALA A 50 9.78 -12.61 -2.74
N GLY A 51 9.61 -13.17 -1.53
CA GLY A 51 9.95 -14.56 -1.20
C GLY A 51 8.87 -15.59 -1.52
N LEU A 52 7.70 -15.19 -2.05
CA LEU A 52 6.54 -16.08 -2.21
C LEU A 52 6.36 -16.68 -3.61
N GLY A 53 7.33 -16.50 -4.51
CA GLY A 53 7.28 -17.11 -5.84
C GLY A 53 6.13 -16.58 -6.72
N LEU A 54 5.78 -15.31 -6.60
CA LEU A 54 4.67 -14.68 -7.35
C LEU A 54 4.92 -14.59 -8.85
N GLU A 55 6.14 -14.85 -9.29
CA GLU A 55 6.54 -14.97 -10.71
C GLU A 55 5.80 -16.08 -11.45
N VAL A 56 5.28 -17.07 -10.73
CA VAL A 56 4.48 -18.16 -11.31
C VAL A 56 3.08 -17.69 -11.75
N VAL A 57 2.63 -16.51 -11.33
CA VAL A 57 1.32 -15.96 -11.71
C VAL A 57 1.44 -15.24 -13.05
N PRO A 58 0.83 -15.80 -14.14
CA PRO A 58 0.95 -15.22 -15.46
C PRO A 58 0.43 -13.78 -15.52
N GLY A 59 1.18 -12.88 -16.15
CA GLY A 59 0.79 -11.49 -16.37
C GLY A 59 0.94 -10.58 -15.14
N LEU A 60 1.40 -11.09 -13.99
CA LEU A 60 1.51 -10.30 -12.77
C LEU A 60 2.64 -9.27 -12.80
N SER A 61 3.82 -9.61 -13.37
CA SER A 61 5.01 -8.71 -13.43
C SER A 61 5.32 -8.05 -12.09
N ILE A 62 5.54 -8.85 -11.05
CA ILE A 62 5.61 -8.40 -9.64
C ILE A 62 6.66 -7.30 -9.41
N HIS A 63 7.86 -7.40 -10.02
CA HIS A 63 8.93 -6.41 -9.84
C HIS A 63 8.57 -4.99 -10.31
N ALA A 64 7.68 -4.87 -11.30
CA ALA A 64 7.19 -3.59 -11.78
C ALA A 64 6.10 -2.96 -10.87
N ARG A 65 5.79 -3.61 -9.72
CA ARG A 65 4.72 -3.22 -8.81
C ARG A 65 5.22 -2.70 -7.47
N TRP A 66 6.53 -2.79 -7.20
CA TRP A 66 7.11 -2.31 -5.95
C TRP A 66 6.96 -0.80 -5.78
N LYS A 67 6.55 -0.37 -4.58
CA LYS A 67 6.32 1.04 -4.22
C LYS A 67 7.41 1.61 -3.32
N VAL A 68 8.21 0.74 -2.67
CA VAL A 68 9.31 1.17 -1.80
C VAL A 68 10.28 2.12 -2.50
N PRO A 69 10.67 1.92 -3.78
CA PRO A 69 11.52 2.89 -4.48
C PRO A 69 10.89 4.29 -4.57
N LEU A 70 9.59 4.38 -4.81
CA LEU A 70 8.85 5.65 -4.91
C LEU A 70 8.74 6.35 -3.55
N LEU A 71 8.48 5.59 -2.47
CA LEU A 71 8.50 6.12 -1.10
C LEU A 71 9.86 6.69 -0.72
N LYS A 72 10.94 5.98 -1.07
CA LYS A 72 12.30 6.46 -0.82
C LYS A 72 12.63 7.72 -1.61
N GLU A 73 12.12 7.86 -2.82
CA GLU A 73 12.27 9.08 -3.63
C GLU A 73 11.60 10.27 -2.94
N ASP A 74 10.32 10.13 -2.55
CA ASP A 74 9.57 11.19 -1.86
C ASP A 74 10.20 11.55 -0.51
N LEU A 75 10.59 10.57 0.31
CA LEU A 75 11.22 10.81 1.61
C LEU A 75 12.59 11.51 1.48
N ARG A 76 13.38 11.21 0.42
CA ARG A 76 14.61 11.95 0.14
C ARG A 76 14.33 13.41 -0.22
N ALA A 77 13.32 13.68 -1.01
CA ALA A 77 12.90 15.04 -1.31
C ALA A 77 12.45 15.81 -0.05
N LEU A 78 12.00 15.10 0.98
CA LEU A 78 11.63 15.64 2.30
C LEU A 78 12.79 15.66 3.31
N GLY A 79 14.04 15.42 2.87
CA GLY A 79 15.25 15.59 3.66
C GLY A 79 15.79 14.31 4.33
N HIS A 80 15.24 13.12 4.03
CA HIS A 80 15.84 11.87 4.49
C HIS A 80 17.06 11.49 3.66
N ASP A 81 18.13 11.09 4.32
CA ASP A 81 19.26 10.37 3.73
C ASP A 81 19.11 8.85 3.90
N ALA A 82 20.06 8.08 3.36
CA ALA A 82 20.02 6.62 3.45
C ALA A 82 20.01 6.13 4.91
N ALA A 83 20.82 6.73 5.78
CA ALA A 83 20.94 6.33 7.17
C ALA A 83 19.67 6.65 7.99
N SER A 84 19.00 7.76 7.71
CA SER A 84 17.73 8.10 8.37
C SER A 84 16.58 7.20 7.91
N LEU A 85 16.54 6.80 6.63
CA LEU A 85 15.56 5.84 6.10
C LEU A 85 15.71 4.45 6.77
N GLU A 86 16.94 3.99 7.00
CA GLU A 86 17.21 2.70 7.67
C GLU A 86 16.77 2.70 9.14
N ARG A 87 16.69 3.86 9.78
CA ARG A 87 16.26 4.00 11.19
C ARG A 87 14.75 4.16 11.36
N LEU A 88 14.00 4.31 10.27
CA LEU A 88 12.55 4.40 10.37
C LEU A 88 11.96 3.12 10.97
N PRO A 89 10.97 3.23 11.86
CA PRO A 89 10.31 2.06 12.43
C PRO A 89 9.64 1.24 11.33
N HIS A 90 9.66 -0.10 11.49
CA HIS A 90 8.99 -1.02 10.61
C HIS A 90 7.81 -1.70 11.32
N CYS A 91 6.74 -1.93 10.58
CA CYS A 91 5.59 -2.69 11.05
C CYS A 91 6.02 -4.10 11.46
N ALA A 92 5.87 -4.41 12.76
CA ALA A 92 6.25 -5.72 13.31
C ALA A 92 5.18 -6.80 13.03
N VAL A 93 3.92 -6.39 12.87
CA VAL A 93 2.78 -7.30 12.66
C VAL A 93 2.27 -7.17 11.23
N LEU A 94 2.83 -7.98 10.34
CA LEU A 94 2.44 -8.04 8.94
C LEU A 94 1.25 -9.00 8.73
N PRO A 95 0.46 -8.82 7.65
CA PRO A 95 -0.60 -9.76 7.31
C PRO A 95 -0.07 -11.20 7.15
N SER A 96 -0.93 -12.17 7.41
CA SER A 96 -0.58 -13.57 7.19
C SER A 96 -0.49 -13.86 5.69
N LEU A 97 0.71 -14.15 5.20
CA LEU A 97 0.98 -14.50 3.80
C LEU A 97 1.47 -15.94 3.73
N ALA A 98 0.52 -16.89 3.82
CA ALA A 98 0.82 -18.32 3.84
C ALA A 98 1.21 -18.88 2.44
N GLY A 99 0.87 -18.17 1.37
CA GLY A 99 1.19 -18.57 0.00
C GLY A 99 0.68 -17.58 -1.05
N VAL A 100 0.68 -18.03 -2.30
CA VAL A 100 0.27 -17.21 -3.47
C VAL A 100 -1.14 -16.62 -3.32
N PRO A 101 -2.18 -17.36 -2.85
CA PRO A 101 -3.51 -16.78 -2.73
C PRO A 101 -3.56 -15.58 -1.79
N GLU A 102 -3.02 -15.68 -0.57
CA GLU A 102 -2.98 -14.57 0.40
C GLU A 102 -2.14 -13.41 -0.12
N ALA A 103 -1.03 -13.70 -0.81
CA ALA A 103 -0.20 -12.68 -1.43
C ALA A 103 -0.92 -11.92 -2.55
N LEU A 104 -1.77 -12.59 -3.36
CA LEU A 104 -2.63 -11.92 -4.34
C LEU A 104 -3.68 -11.04 -3.66
N GLY A 105 -4.22 -11.46 -2.52
CA GLY A 105 -5.10 -10.65 -1.68
C GLY A 105 -4.39 -9.41 -1.14
N CYS A 106 -3.16 -9.56 -0.66
CA CYS A 106 -2.32 -8.44 -0.24
C CYS A 106 -2.07 -7.46 -1.39
N LEU A 107 -1.66 -7.97 -2.55
CA LEU A 107 -1.44 -7.14 -3.74
C LEU A 107 -2.71 -6.43 -4.23
N TYR A 108 -3.90 -7.02 -4.03
CA TYR A 108 -5.16 -6.34 -4.32
C TYR A 108 -5.27 -5.03 -3.54
N VAL A 109 -4.86 -5.01 -2.27
CA VAL A 109 -4.87 -3.79 -1.44
C VAL A 109 -3.83 -2.79 -1.94
N LEU A 110 -2.58 -3.24 -2.16
CA LEU A 110 -1.48 -2.37 -2.59
C LEU A 110 -1.72 -1.78 -3.99
N GLU A 111 -2.23 -2.56 -4.93
CA GLU A 111 -2.54 -2.07 -6.28
C GLU A 111 -3.81 -1.21 -6.29
N GLY A 112 -4.83 -1.61 -5.52
CA GLY A 112 -6.07 -0.84 -5.37
C GLY A 112 -5.83 0.56 -4.80
N SER A 113 -4.88 0.71 -3.88
CA SER A 113 -4.51 1.99 -3.28
C SER A 113 -4.02 3.01 -4.33
N THR A 114 -3.45 2.56 -5.45
CA THR A 114 -3.01 3.45 -6.52
C THR A 114 -4.16 4.20 -7.21
N LEU A 115 -5.37 3.64 -7.22
CA LEU A 115 -6.57 4.30 -7.74
C LEU A 115 -6.98 5.49 -6.85
N GLY A 116 -7.08 5.26 -5.53
CA GLY A 116 -7.35 6.32 -4.56
C GLY A 116 -6.22 7.34 -4.52
N GLY A 117 -4.98 6.90 -4.70
CA GLY A 117 -3.79 7.72 -4.78
C GLY A 117 -3.88 8.86 -5.80
N GLN A 118 -4.61 8.68 -6.92
CA GLN A 118 -4.81 9.73 -7.92
C GLN A 118 -5.68 10.90 -7.39
N LEU A 119 -6.62 10.62 -6.49
CA LEU A 119 -7.40 11.67 -5.82
C LEU A 119 -6.53 12.43 -4.81
N ILE A 120 -5.77 11.70 -4.01
CA ILE A 120 -4.82 12.25 -3.04
C ILE A 120 -3.78 13.11 -3.76
N LEU A 121 -3.19 12.64 -4.86
CA LEU A 121 -2.22 13.39 -5.66
C LEU A 121 -2.75 14.75 -6.12
N ARG A 122 -3.99 14.77 -6.65
CA ARG A 122 -4.61 16.04 -7.07
C ARG A 122 -4.85 17.00 -5.91
N HIS A 123 -5.22 16.45 -4.73
CA HIS A 123 -5.38 17.25 -3.51
C HIS A 123 -4.04 17.81 -3.05
N LEU A 124 -3.01 16.98 -2.89
CA LEU A 124 -1.68 17.38 -2.43
C LEU A 124 -1.07 18.47 -3.32
N ARG A 125 -1.16 18.33 -4.63
CA ARG A 125 -0.65 19.34 -5.58
C ARG A 125 -1.33 20.70 -5.42
N ARG A 126 -2.62 20.73 -5.09
CA ARG A 126 -3.35 21.99 -4.85
C ARG A 126 -3.09 22.53 -3.45
N HIS A 127 -3.08 21.63 -2.46
CA HIS A 127 -2.93 22.00 -1.05
C HIS A 127 -1.54 22.57 -0.75
N PHE A 128 -0.52 22.01 -1.37
CA PHE A 128 0.87 22.41 -1.23
C PHE A 128 1.40 23.22 -2.43
N ASP A 129 0.52 23.91 -3.17
CA ASP A 129 0.96 24.76 -4.26
C ASP A 129 1.98 25.80 -3.77
N GLY A 130 3.12 25.90 -4.49
CA GLY A 130 4.24 26.76 -4.10
C GLY A 130 5.14 26.21 -2.98
N VAL A 131 4.85 25.04 -2.40
CA VAL A 131 5.68 24.38 -1.39
C VAL A 131 6.47 23.21 -2.02
N SER A 132 7.79 23.22 -1.87
CA SER A 132 8.66 22.18 -2.43
C SER A 132 8.65 20.92 -1.55
N LEU A 133 7.86 19.92 -1.91
CA LEU A 133 7.74 18.63 -1.22
C LEU A 133 8.11 17.42 -2.11
N GLY A 134 8.75 17.66 -3.26
CA GLY A 134 9.03 16.62 -4.26
C GLY A 134 7.86 16.41 -5.24
N ASP A 135 7.90 15.28 -5.97
CA ASP A 135 6.98 14.98 -7.07
C ASP A 135 5.76 14.15 -6.67
N PHE A 136 5.62 13.82 -5.39
CA PHE A 136 4.58 12.91 -4.88
C PHE A 136 4.60 11.56 -5.61
N SER A 137 5.80 11.00 -5.80
CA SER A 137 6.07 9.83 -6.63
C SER A 137 5.25 8.62 -6.21
N PHE A 138 5.08 8.39 -4.90
CA PHE A 138 4.25 7.30 -4.38
C PHE A 138 2.79 7.44 -4.82
N PHE A 139 2.18 8.62 -4.69
CA PHE A 139 0.77 8.84 -5.07
C PHE A 139 0.60 8.96 -6.58
N ARG A 140 1.62 9.43 -7.31
CA ARG A 140 1.65 9.39 -8.78
C ARG A 140 1.65 7.95 -9.27
N ALA A 141 2.35 7.06 -8.56
CA ALA A 141 2.50 5.64 -8.89
C ALA A 141 2.85 5.44 -10.38
N TYR A 142 1.94 4.84 -11.14
CA TYR A 142 2.10 4.55 -12.55
C TYR A 142 1.65 5.69 -13.49
N GLY A 143 1.26 6.86 -12.95
CA GLY A 143 0.71 7.95 -13.77
C GLY A 143 -0.52 7.50 -14.55
N ASP A 144 -0.53 7.73 -15.87
CA ASP A 144 -1.64 7.37 -16.75
C ASP A 144 -1.87 5.86 -16.87
N GLU A 145 -0.88 5.05 -16.49
CA GLU A 145 -0.94 3.58 -16.53
C GLU A 145 -1.68 2.96 -15.32
N VAL A 146 -2.12 3.74 -14.34
CA VAL A 146 -2.81 3.21 -13.13
C VAL A 146 -4.01 2.34 -13.52
N GLY A 147 -4.89 2.84 -14.38
CA GLY A 147 -6.07 2.09 -14.83
C GLY A 147 -5.75 0.80 -15.61
N PRO A 148 -4.89 0.87 -16.65
CA PRO A 148 -4.41 -0.30 -17.36
C PRO A 148 -3.76 -1.36 -16.44
N ARG A 149 -2.88 -0.94 -15.53
CA ARG A 149 -2.20 -1.85 -14.59
C ARG A 149 -3.15 -2.50 -13.58
N TRP A 150 -4.15 -1.77 -13.11
CA TRP A 150 -5.20 -2.32 -12.27
C TRP A 150 -6.01 -3.40 -13.00
N ARG A 151 -6.40 -3.16 -14.25
CA ARG A 151 -7.09 -4.18 -15.06
C ARG A 151 -6.23 -5.42 -15.29
N ALA A 152 -4.97 -5.23 -15.69
CA ALA A 152 -4.03 -6.33 -15.89
C ALA A 152 -3.84 -7.16 -14.60
N PHE A 153 -3.78 -6.51 -13.44
CA PHE A 153 -3.76 -7.20 -12.15
C PHE A 153 -5.03 -8.03 -11.93
N GLY A 154 -6.20 -7.44 -12.19
CA GLY A 154 -7.48 -8.14 -12.06
C GLY A 154 -7.58 -9.36 -12.96
N ASP A 155 -7.08 -9.27 -14.20
CA ASP A 155 -7.03 -10.37 -15.15
C ASP A 155 -6.11 -11.49 -14.65
N ALA A 156 -4.92 -11.15 -14.11
CA ALA A 156 -3.99 -12.13 -13.53
C ALA A 156 -4.61 -12.87 -12.33
N VAL A 157 -5.30 -12.16 -11.42
CA VAL A 157 -5.99 -12.78 -10.28
C VAL A 157 -7.12 -13.70 -10.74
N ASN A 158 -7.95 -13.26 -11.71
CA ASN A 158 -9.03 -14.09 -12.24
C ASN A 158 -8.49 -15.33 -12.95
N GLN A 159 -7.41 -15.22 -13.72
CA GLN A 159 -6.76 -16.35 -14.37
C GLN A 159 -6.18 -17.33 -13.34
N ALA A 160 -5.52 -16.84 -12.30
CA ALA A 160 -5.01 -17.68 -11.21
C ALA A 160 -6.14 -18.45 -10.51
N SER A 161 -7.29 -17.81 -10.29
CA SER A 161 -8.49 -18.46 -9.71
C SER A 161 -9.03 -19.58 -10.60
N VAL A 162 -9.07 -19.39 -11.92
CA VAL A 162 -9.58 -20.41 -12.87
C VAL A 162 -8.69 -21.65 -12.91
N VAL A 163 -7.37 -21.48 -12.82
CA VAL A 163 -6.41 -22.61 -12.90
C VAL A 163 -6.13 -23.25 -11.53
N ALA A 164 -6.59 -22.65 -10.46
CA ALA A 164 -6.42 -23.19 -9.12
C ALA A 164 -7.21 -24.50 -8.95
N THR A 165 -6.52 -25.52 -8.46
CA THR A 165 -7.13 -26.82 -8.14
C THR A 165 -7.73 -26.86 -6.73
N GLU A 166 -7.37 -25.90 -5.88
CA GLU A 166 -7.86 -25.79 -4.50
C GLU A 166 -9.19 -25.04 -4.46
N GLY A 167 -10.26 -25.67 -3.97
CA GLY A 167 -11.59 -25.04 -3.79
C GLY A 167 -11.61 -23.85 -2.82
N THR A 168 -10.53 -23.65 -2.06
CA THR A 168 -10.36 -22.55 -1.08
C THR A 168 -9.60 -21.35 -1.62
N PHE A 169 -9.07 -21.39 -2.84
CA PHE A 169 -8.21 -20.34 -3.40
C PHE A 169 -8.80 -18.93 -3.26
N ASP A 170 -10.02 -18.72 -3.76
CA ASP A 170 -10.69 -17.41 -3.72
C ASP A 170 -10.92 -16.92 -2.29
N ALA A 171 -11.29 -17.81 -1.37
CA ALA A 171 -11.49 -17.46 0.03
C ALA A 171 -10.16 -16.99 0.66
N ARG A 172 -9.05 -17.67 0.36
CA ARG A 172 -7.70 -17.30 0.82
C ARG A 172 -7.24 -15.97 0.24
N VAL A 173 -7.56 -15.67 -1.02
CA VAL A 173 -7.30 -14.35 -1.62
C VAL A 173 -8.06 -13.26 -0.86
N VAL A 174 -9.33 -13.48 -0.53
CA VAL A 174 -10.14 -12.55 0.27
C VAL A 174 -9.54 -12.36 1.67
N THR A 175 -9.20 -13.44 2.36
CA THR A 175 -8.56 -13.38 3.69
C THR A 175 -7.26 -12.57 3.64
N GLY A 176 -6.39 -12.82 2.67
CA GLY A 176 -5.15 -12.06 2.52
C GLY A 176 -5.37 -10.55 2.32
N ALA A 177 -6.44 -10.18 1.60
CA ALA A 177 -6.82 -8.77 1.43
C ALA A 177 -7.36 -8.17 2.73
N GLN A 178 -8.22 -8.87 3.47
CA GLN A 178 -8.78 -8.44 4.75
C GLN A 178 -7.67 -8.25 5.79
N ASP A 179 -6.79 -9.25 5.96
CA ASP A 179 -5.65 -9.20 6.87
C ASP A 179 -4.71 -8.02 6.54
N THR A 180 -4.54 -7.72 5.25
CA THR A 180 -3.69 -6.59 4.82
C THR A 180 -4.31 -5.24 5.18
N PHE A 181 -5.61 -5.05 4.94
CA PHE A 181 -6.30 -3.83 5.37
C PHE A 181 -6.23 -3.65 6.88
N ASP A 182 -6.48 -4.72 7.65
CA ASP A 182 -6.49 -4.66 9.11
C ASP A 182 -5.10 -4.37 9.67
N ALA A 183 -4.07 -5.07 9.20
CA ALA A 183 -2.69 -4.82 9.62
C ALA A 183 -2.24 -3.38 9.28
N PHE A 184 -2.62 -2.87 8.12
CA PHE A 184 -2.29 -1.51 7.71
C PHE A 184 -3.03 -0.46 8.55
N ALA A 185 -4.33 -0.64 8.81
CA ALA A 185 -5.10 0.27 9.65
C ALA A 185 -4.57 0.31 11.09
N ASP A 186 -4.18 -0.85 11.64
CA ASP A 186 -3.59 -0.94 12.98
C ASP A 186 -2.22 -0.26 13.04
N TRP A 187 -1.38 -0.45 12.04
CA TRP A 187 -0.09 0.21 11.92
C TRP A 187 -0.25 1.74 11.84
N LEU A 188 -1.11 2.26 10.96
CA LEU A 188 -1.35 3.70 10.86
C LEU A 188 -1.85 4.30 12.18
N ARG A 189 -2.68 3.58 12.93
CA ARG A 189 -3.17 4.02 14.22
C ARG A 189 -2.05 4.10 15.28
N GLN A 190 -1.12 3.14 15.26
CA GLN A 190 0.04 3.14 16.15
C GLN A 190 0.98 4.33 15.86
N GLU A 191 1.26 4.59 14.58
CA GLU A 191 2.16 5.68 14.17
C GLU A 191 1.54 7.08 14.39
N GLN A 192 0.22 7.19 14.44
CA GLN A 192 -0.49 8.44 14.72
C GLN A 192 -0.71 8.69 16.21
N ALA A 193 -0.53 7.68 17.05
CA ALA A 193 -0.65 7.84 18.49
C ALA A 193 0.43 8.83 19.00
N PRO A 194 0.10 9.79 19.88
CA PRO A 194 1.11 10.63 20.50
C PRO A 194 2.11 9.74 21.25
N ALA A 195 3.41 10.01 21.04
CA ALA A 195 4.45 9.31 21.78
C ALA A 195 4.12 9.36 23.27
N SER A 196 3.90 8.20 23.90
CA SER A 196 3.68 8.12 25.34
C SER A 196 4.90 8.72 26.02
N VAL A 197 4.75 9.89 26.62
CA VAL A 197 5.80 10.48 27.44
C VAL A 197 5.95 9.53 28.63
N SER A 198 6.97 8.65 28.55
CA SER A 198 7.40 7.88 29.69
C SER A 198 7.94 8.86 30.72
N ALA A 199 7.21 9.00 31.81
CA ALA A 199 7.61 9.77 32.99
C ALA A 199 8.72 9.05 33.75
#